data_f39216b85becdbac47bb88f9721d1493
#
_entry.id   f39216b85becdbac47bb88f9721d1493
#
_cell.length_a   1.000
_cell.length_b   1.000
_cell.length_c   1.000
_cell.angle_alpha   90.00
_cell.angle_beta   90.00
_cell.angle_gamma   90.00
#
_symmetry.space_group_name_H-M   'P 1'
#
loop_
_entity.id
_entity.type
_entity.pdbx_description
1 polymer ?
#
loop_
_entity_poly.entity_id
_entity_poly.type
_entity_poly.pdbx_seq_one_letter_code
_entity_poly.pdbx_strand_id
1 'polypeptide(L)'
;NASITEGTAVKAGQTIASVSAKNIQDGDPMAKAKAAYEVAKSEYERAKALVGDKIISQKEFGQIKMQYETARVAYEAQARNSTAAGISVSSPMSGYIKTLLVAQGEYVAVGQPIAVVTNSRKLQLRADVPCHQAQSLAAIGSANFRMAGSDRVYSLDNMHGRLLSYGRSVAAGSSFVPVNFEFDNIGDIISGTYAEVWLLSKEQANIISVPVEALTEEQGAKFVYVQIEHDAYMKREVSTGASNGKRIEIVSGLKAGEK
;
A
#
# COMPACT_ATOMS: atom_id res chain seq x y z
N ASN A 1 -23.31 9.72 -12.52
CA ASN A 1 -22.47 8.79 -11.77
C ASN A 1 -21.29 8.43 -12.66
N ALA A 2 -20.10 8.95 -12.38
CA ALA A 2 -18.89 8.46 -13.01
C ALA A 2 -18.77 6.98 -12.61
N SER A 3 -18.70 6.08 -13.60
CA SER A 3 -18.47 4.67 -13.35
C SER A 3 -17.09 4.53 -12.73
N ILE A 4 -17.03 4.18 -11.46
CA ILE A 4 -15.78 3.87 -10.77
C ILE A 4 -15.32 2.51 -11.26
N THR A 5 -14.11 2.47 -11.83
CA THR A 5 -13.45 1.28 -12.34
C THR A 5 -12.13 1.06 -11.59
N GLU A 6 -11.55 -0.10 -11.75
CA GLU A 6 -10.19 -0.36 -11.28
C GLU A 6 -9.22 0.66 -11.88
N GLY A 7 -8.25 1.12 -11.09
CA GLY A 7 -7.34 2.22 -11.45
C GLY A 7 -7.89 3.62 -11.23
N THR A 8 -9.18 3.81 -10.90
CA THR A 8 -9.75 5.13 -10.64
C THR A 8 -9.18 5.73 -9.36
N ALA A 9 -8.68 6.98 -9.44
CA ALA A 9 -8.23 7.73 -8.28
C ALA A 9 -9.41 8.16 -7.40
N VAL A 10 -9.30 7.98 -6.09
CA VAL A 10 -10.30 8.35 -5.10
C VAL A 10 -9.67 9.14 -3.96
N LYS A 11 -10.45 10.09 -3.41
CA LYS A 11 -10.06 10.85 -2.21
C LYS A 11 -10.71 10.25 -0.96
N ALA A 12 -10.10 10.46 0.20
CA ALA A 12 -10.74 10.13 1.47
C ALA A 12 -12.13 10.79 1.58
N GLY A 13 -13.14 10.01 1.96
CA GLY A 13 -14.54 10.45 2.03
C GLY A 13 -15.29 10.48 0.68
N GLN A 14 -14.63 10.25 -0.46
CA GLN A 14 -15.28 10.20 -1.75
C GLN A 14 -16.16 8.95 -1.86
N THR A 15 -17.42 9.13 -2.29
CA THR A 15 -18.35 8.01 -2.51
C THR A 15 -17.86 7.13 -3.65
N ILE A 16 -17.71 5.83 -3.37
CA ILE A 16 -17.32 4.78 -4.32
C ILE A 16 -18.56 4.12 -4.90
N ALA A 17 -19.55 3.82 -4.05
CA ALA A 17 -20.77 3.13 -4.44
C ALA A 17 -21.95 3.64 -3.62
N SER A 18 -23.16 3.40 -4.13
CA SER A 18 -24.42 3.60 -3.38
C SER A 18 -25.15 2.26 -3.34
N VAL A 19 -25.50 1.83 -2.14
CA VAL A 19 -26.26 0.59 -1.91
C VAL A 19 -27.70 0.93 -1.64
N SER A 20 -28.62 0.41 -2.47
CA SER A 20 -30.05 0.63 -2.28
C SER A 20 -30.56 -0.11 -1.03
N ALA A 21 -31.20 0.59 -0.13
CA ALA A 21 -31.81 0.01 1.07
C ALA A 21 -33.20 -0.60 0.84
N LYS A 22 -33.72 -0.57 -0.39
CA LYS A 22 -35.12 -0.95 -0.69
C LYS A 22 -35.43 -2.43 -0.45
N ASN A 23 -34.42 -3.31 -0.55
CA ASN A 23 -34.60 -4.77 -0.46
C ASN A 23 -33.96 -5.37 0.80
N ILE A 24 -33.73 -4.58 1.85
CA ILE A 24 -33.23 -5.11 3.12
C ILE A 24 -34.38 -5.84 3.84
N GLN A 25 -34.16 -7.10 4.21
CA GLN A 25 -35.17 -7.96 4.88
C GLN A 25 -35.73 -7.32 6.16
N ASP A 26 -34.90 -6.58 6.90
CA ASP A 26 -35.30 -5.87 8.12
C ASP A 26 -35.88 -4.46 7.88
N GLY A 27 -36.09 -4.07 6.64
CA GLY A 27 -36.52 -2.73 6.26
C GLY A 27 -35.42 -1.68 6.33
N ASP A 28 -35.69 -0.49 5.78
CA ASP A 28 -34.74 0.61 5.69
C ASP A 28 -34.29 1.09 7.09
N PRO A 29 -33.00 0.94 7.47
CA PRO A 29 -32.47 1.37 8.77
C PRO A 29 -32.67 2.88 9.02
N MET A 30 -32.63 3.70 7.95
CA MET A 30 -32.86 5.13 8.04
C MET A 30 -34.31 5.44 8.38
N ALA A 31 -35.28 4.77 7.76
CA ALA A 31 -36.70 4.93 8.05
C ALA A 31 -37.00 4.52 9.49
N LYS A 32 -36.45 3.42 9.98
CA LYS A 32 -36.59 2.97 11.38
C LYS A 32 -36.01 3.98 12.36
N ALA A 33 -34.79 4.45 12.13
CA ALA A 33 -34.13 5.42 13.01
C ALA A 33 -34.87 6.76 13.02
N LYS A 34 -35.40 7.19 11.87
CA LYS A 34 -36.22 8.40 11.76
C LYS A 34 -37.54 8.29 12.55
N ALA A 35 -38.25 7.18 12.39
CA ALA A 35 -39.49 6.96 13.14
C ALA A 35 -39.28 6.94 14.66
N ALA A 36 -38.23 6.24 15.12
CA ALA A 36 -37.86 6.22 16.54
C ALA A 36 -37.50 7.61 17.07
N TYR A 37 -36.75 8.39 16.30
CA TYR A 37 -36.42 9.77 16.65
C TYR A 37 -37.64 10.68 16.74
N GLU A 38 -38.56 10.61 15.78
CA GLU A 38 -39.77 11.43 15.77
C GLU A 38 -40.69 11.12 16.97
N VAL A 39 -40.85 9.84 17.34
CA VAL A 39 -41.58 9.42 18.53
C VAL A 39 -40.90 9.97 19.80
N ALA A 40 -39.61 9.71 19.98
CA ALA A 40 -38.89 10.17 21.15
C ALA A 40 -38.83 11.69 21.27
N LYS A 41 -38.78 12.42 20.15
CA LYS A 41 -38.84 13.87 20.10
C LYS A 41 -40.22 14.38 20.60
N SER A 42 -41.31 13.79 20.11
CA SER A 42 -42.67 14.16 20.53
C SER A 42 -42.88 13.94 22.04
N GLU A 43 -42.39 12.81 22.57
CA GLU A 43 -42.43 12.51 24.00
C GLU A 43 -41.60 13.50 24.83
N TYR A 44 -40.40 13.84 24.37
CA TYR A 44 -39.52 14.81 25.03
C TYR A 44 -40.17 16.22 25.05
N GLU A 45 -40.74 16.68 23.94
CA GLU A 45 -41.40 17.98 23.88
C GLU A 45 -42.61 18.06 24.83
N ARG A 46 -43.42 16.98 24.89
CA ARG A 46 -44.55 16.87 25.83
C ARG A 46 -44.03 16.86 27.29
N ALA A 47 -43.05 16.06 27.59
CA ALA A 47 -42.47 15.96 28.93
C ALA A 47 -41.84 17.28 29.40
N LYS A 48 -41.23 18.02 28.46
CA LYS A 48 -40.66 19.34 28.75
C LYS A 48 -41.71 20.36 29.21
N ALA A 49 -42.91 20.34 28.66
CA ALA A 49 -44.02 21.17 29.13
C ALA A 49 -44.50 20.71 30.52
N LEU A 50 -44.70 19.40 30.74
CA LEU A 50 -45.21 18.84 31.99
C LEU A 50 -44.25 18.98 33.17
N VAL A 51 -42.96 18.96 32.95
CA VAL A 51 -41.98 19.19 34.04
C VAL A 51 -41.94 20.63 34.50
N GLY A 52 -42.22 21.58 33.58
CA GLY A 52 -42.39 23.01 33.93
C GLY A 52 -43.56 23.24 34.89
N ASP A 53 -44.64 22.52 34.66
CA ASP A 53 -45.85 22.56 35.48
C ASP A 53 -45.80 21.65 36.72
N LYS A 54 -44.61 20.99 36.98
CA LYS A 54 -44.38 20.04 38.09
C LYS A 54 -45.34 18.83 38.09
N ILE A 55 -45.84 18.44 36.93
CA ILE A 55 -46.75 17.29 36.74
C ILE A 55 -45.96 15.97 36.70
N ILE A 56 -44.72 16.00 36.20
CA ILE A 56 -43.81 14.84 36.19
C ILE A 56 -42.55 15.14 37.01
N SER A 57 -41.93 14.07 37.48
CA SER A 57 -40.69 14.20 38.28
C SER A 57 -39.47 14.53 37.42
N GLN A 58 -38.46 15.17 38.00
CA GLN A 58 -37.18 15.43 37.35
C GLN A 58 -36.51 14.13 36.87
N LYS A 59 -36.68 13.03 37.61
CA LYS A 59 -36.15 11.71 37.26
C LYS A 59 -36.79 11.16 35.99
N GLU A 60 -38.13 11.23 35.89
CA GLU A 60 -38.87 10.81 34.69
C GLU A 60 -38.51 11.65 33.47
N PHE A 61 -38.43 12.97 33.63
CA PHE A 61 -37.98 13.85 32.57
C PHE A 61 -36.56 13.51 32.11
N GLY A 62 -35.63 13.19 33.05
CA GLY A 62 -34.26 12.76 32.74
C GLY A 62 -34.22 11.48 31.89
N GLN A 63 -35.09 10.50 32.17
CA GLN A 63 -35.21 9.26 31.39
C GLN A 63 -35.70 9.52 29.97
N ILE A 64 -36.72 10.33 29.80
CA ILE A 64 -37.31 10.70 28.49
C ILE A 64 -36.29 11.48 27.67
N LYS A 65 -35.54 12.41 28.30
CA LYS A 65 -34.48 13.16 27.66
C LYS A 65 -33.36 12.23 27.16
N MET A 66 -32.97 11.25 27.97
CA MET A 66 -31.95 10.26 27.58
C MET A 66 -32.42 9.42 26.37
N GLN A 67 -33.68 9.00 26.34
CA GLN A 67 -34.25 8.27 25.20
C GLN A 67 -34.24 9.11 23.93
N TYR A 68 -34.65 10.39 24.03
CA TYR A 68 -34.59 11.33 22.92
C TYR A 68 -33.17 11.53 22.38
N GLU A 69 -32.17 11.77 23.26
CA GLU A 69 -30.77 11.93 22.84
C GLU A 69 -30.21 10.66 22.19
N THR A 70 -30.55 9.49 22.71
CA THR A 70 -30.17 8.21 22.13
C THR A 70 -30.75 8.02 20.72
N ALA A 71 -32.04 8.28 20.56
CA ALA A 71 -32.71 8.19 19.26
C ALA A 71 -32.17 9.23 18.26
N ARG A 72 -31.86 10.45 18.72
CA ARG A 72 -31.27 11.51 17.91
C ARG A 72 -29.89 11.10 17.37
N VAL A 73 -29.01 10.61 18.23
CA VAL A 73 -27.66 10.14 17.83
C VAL A 73 -27.75 9.00 16.82
N ALA A 74 -28.64 8.05 17.04
CA ALA A 74 -28.87 6.93 16.11
C ALA A 74 -29.36 7.43 14.73
N TYR A 75 -30.33 8.37 14.71
CA TYR A 75 -30.82 8.97 13.48
C TYR A 75 -29.74 9.75 12.74
N GLU A 76 -28.99 10.63 13.44
CA GLU A 76 -27.91 11.42 12.84
C GLU A 76 -26.79 10.53 12.26
N ALA A 77 -26.47 9.42 12.94
CA ALA A 77 -25.47 8.47 12.45
C ALA A 77 -25.90 7.80 11.13
N GLN A 78 -27.18 7.43 11.02
CA GLN A 78 -27.73 6.88 9.77
C GLN A 78 -27.84 7.95 8.67
N ALA A 79 -28.23 9.17 9.03
CA ALA A 79 -28.41 10.27 8.08
C ALA A 79 -27.12 10.69 7.39
N ARG A 80 -25.96 10.60 8.09
CA ARG A 80 -24.64 10.95 7.51
C ARG A 80 -24.28 10.09 6.30
N ASN A 81 -24.70 8.83 6.29
CA ASN A 81 -24.35 7.87 5.25
C ASN A 81 -25.50 7.59 4.27
N SER A 82 -26.67 8.21 4.49
CA SER A 82 -27.86 8.03 3.64
C SER A 82 -27.97 9.15 2.61
N THR A 83 -28.21 8.76 1.35
CA THR A 83 -28.50 9.67 0.24
C THR A 83 -29.82 9.29 -0.41
N ALA A 84 -30.33 10.13 -1.30
CA ALA A 84 -31.53 9.81 -2.08
C ALA A 84 -31.39 8.53 -2.92
N ALA A 85 -30.16 8.13 -3.25
CA ALA A 85 -29.83 6.91 -4.00
C ALA A 85 -29.63 5.67 -3.11
N GLY A 86 -29.65 5.82 -1.78
CA GLY A 86 -29.40 4.76 -0.80
C GLY A 86 -28.25 5.07 0.15
N ILE A 87 -27.66 4.03 0.73
CA ILE A 87 -26.51 4.13 1.64
C ILE A 87 -25.25 4.37 0.83
N SER A 88 -24.56 5.48 1.11
CA SER A 88 -23.29 5.84 0.47
C SER A 88 -22.15 5.07 1.09
N VAL A 89 -21.35 4.38 0.25
CA VAL A 89 -20.10 3.75 0.63
C VAL A 89 -18.95 4.62 0.13
N SER A 90 -18.18 5.17 1.06
CA SER A 90 -17.07 6.10 0.75
C SER A 90 -15.71 5.47 1.01
N SER A 91 -14.69 5.99 0.32
CA SER A 91 -13.30 5.58 0.54
C SER A 91 -12.81 6.06 1.90
N PRO A 92 -12.20 5.20 2.73
CA PRO A 92 -11.62 5.61 4.01
C PRO A 92 -10.32 6.42 3.84
N MET A 93 -9.69 6.33 2.67
CA MET A 93 -8.39 6.95 2.39
C MET A 93 -8.30 7.43 0.95
N SER A 94 -7.36 8.35 0.68
CA SER A 94 -7.01 8.74 -0.69
C SER A 94 -6.08 7.72 -1.32
N GLY A 95 -6.36 7.36 -2.58
CA GLY A 95 -5.59 6.34 -3.30
C GLY A 95 -6.24 5.98 -4.63
N TYR A 96 -6.11 4.73 -5.04
CA TYR A 96 -6.69 4.17 -6.25
C TYR A 96 -7.48 2.92 -5.93
N ILE A 97 -8.55 2.68 -6.69
CA ILE A 97 -9.28 1.41 -6.65
C ILE A 97 -8.37 0.31 -7.23
N LYS A 98 -7.93 -0.61 -6.37
CA LYS A 98 -7.13 -1.76 -6.81
C LYS A 98 -8.01 -2.83 -7.44
N THR A 99 -9.13 -3.14 -6.79
CA THR A 99 -10.05 -4.19 -7.22
C THR A 99 -11.47 -3.82 -6.81
N LEU A 100 -12.43 -4.01 -7.71
CA LEU A 100 -13.85 -4.02 -7.40
C LEU A 100 -14.29 -5.45 -7.16
N LEU A 101 -14.88 -5.70 -5.99
CA LEU A 101 -15.28 -7.05 -5.55
C LEU A 101 -16.75 -7.35 -5.83
N VAL A 102 -17.51 -6.35 -6.30
CA VAL A 102 -18.94 -6.45 -6.58
C VAL A 102 -19.29 -5.79 -7.90
N ALA A 103 -20.24 -6.35 -8.62
CA ALA A 103 -20.77 -5.78 -9.86
C ALA A 103 -21.93 -4.79 -9.57
N GLN A 104 -22.20 -3.93 -10.54
CA GLN A 104 -23.34 -3.03 -10.46
C GLN A 104 -24.65 -3.83 -10.51
N GLY A 105 -25.53 -3.62 -9.53
CA GLY A 105 -26.81 -4.32 -9.39
C GLY A 105 -26.71 -5.62 -8.58
N GLU A 106 -25.52 -5.98 -8.12
CA GLU A 106 -25.33 -7.14 -7.26
C GLU A 106 -25.85 -6.89 -5.84
N TYR A 107 -26.39 -7.92 -5.21
CA TYR A 107 -26.78 -7.90 -3.81
C TYR A 107 -25.53 -7.98 -2.93
N VAL A 108 -25.45 -7.09 -1.93
CA VAL A 108 -24.35 -7.05 -0.97
C VAL A 108 -24.87 -7.26 0.46
N ALA A 109 -24.22 -8.14 1.20
CA ALA A 109 -24.53 -8.35 2.60
C ALA A 109 -23.84 -7.31 3.50
N VAL A 110 -24.36 -7.14 4.72
CA VAL A 110 -23.71 -6.28 5.72
C VAL A 110 -22.34 -6.82 6.07
N GLY A 111 -21.30 -5.98 5.96
CA GLY A 111 -19.91 -6.38 6.19
C GLY A 111 -19.18 -6.94 4.97
N GLN A 112 -19.87 -7.12 3.84
CA GLN A 112 -19.21 -7.57 2.60
C GLN A 112 -18.32 -6.45 2.04
N PRO A 113 -17.05 -6.75 1.69
CA PRO A 113 -16.17 -5.78 1.06
C PRO A 113 -16.63 -5.50 -0.38
N ILE A 114 -16.68 -4.22 -0.75
CA ILE A 114 -17.14 -3.74 -2.07
C ILE A 114 -15.96 -3.44 -2.98
N ALA A 115 -14.91 -2.82 -2.44
CA ALA A 115 -13.71 -2.45 -3.20
C ALA A 115 -12.48 -2.47 -2.30
N VAL A 116 -11.32 -2.67 -2.92
CA VAL A 116 -10.02 -2.51 -2.27
C VAL A 116 -9.40 -1.22 -2.76
N VAL A 117 -9.14 -0.29 -1.84
CA VAL A 117 -8.44 0.97 -2.12
C VAL A 117 -6.98 0.82 -1.67
N THR A 118 -6.05 1.20 -2.52
CA THR A 118 -4.62 1.18 -2.21
C THR A 118 -4.02 2.58 -2.33
N ASN A 119 -3.04 2.87 -1.48
CA ASN A 119 -2.23 4.08 -1.62
C ASN A 119 -0.89 3.69 -2.23
N SER A 120 -0.59 4.24 -3.41
CA SER A 120 0.65 3.96 -4.14
C SER A 120 1.79 4.93 -3.82
N ARG A 121 1.64 5.83 -2.84
CA ARG A 121 2.71 6.79 -2.47
C ARG A 121 3.90 6.11 -1.82
N LYS A 122 3.65 5.08 -1.03
CA LYS A 122 4.66 4.23 -0.41
C LYS A 122 4.48 2.81 -0.88
N LEU A 123 5.57 2.19 -1.28
CA LEU A 123 5.61 0.80 -1.70
C LEU A 123 6.51 -0.01 -0.78
N GLN A 124 6.28 -1.30 -0.77
CA GLN A 124 7.17 -2.26 -0.12
C GLN A 124 7.83 -3.13 -1.18
N LEU A 125 9.15 -3.22 -1.08
CA LEU A 125 9.96 -4.18 -1.83
C LEU A 125 10.23 -5.38 -0.92
N ARG A 126 9.77 -6.54 -1.35
CA ARG A 126 10.08 -7.81 -0.70
C ARG A 126 11.14 -8.56 -1.52
N ALA A 127 12.27 -8.82 -0.91
CA ALA A 127 13.32 -9.68 -1.46
C ALA A 127 13.29 -11.02 -0.73
N ASP A 128 13.17 -12.12 -1.47
CA ASP A 128 13.22 -13.47 -0.92
C ASP A 128 14.64 -14.00 -1.04
N VAL A 129 15.36 -14.07 0.09
CA VAL A 129 16.76 -14.43 0.17
C VAL A 129 16.92 -15.90 0.55
N PRO A 130 17.74 -16.69 -0.17
CA PRO A 130 17.98 -18.09 0.18
C PRO A 130 18.52 -18.23 1.61
N CYS A 131 18.05 -19.24 2.37
CA CYS A 131 18.41 -19.44 3.78
C CYS A 131 19.91 -19.58 4.04
N HIS A 132 20.69 -20.11 3.08
CA HIS A 132 22.14 -20.23 3.23
C HIS A 132 22.86 -18.88 3.28
N GLN A 133 22.21 -17.80 2.81
CA GLN A 133 22.73 -16.43 2.87
C GLN A 133 22.16 -15.63 4.07
N ALA A 134 21.34 -16.25 4.91
CA ALA A 134 20.66 -15.56 6.03
C ALA A 134 21.65 -14.91 7.04
N GLN A 135 22.87 -15.42 7.17
CA GLN A 135 23.88 -14.83 8.05
C GLN A 135 24.33 -13.44 7.62
N SER A 136 24.29 -13.13 6.33
CA SER A 136 24.67 -11.82 5.79
C SER A 136 23.57 -10.75 5.94
N LEU A 137 22.33 -11.15 6.28
CA LEU A 137 21.19 -10.24 6.35
C LEU A 137 21.35 -9.11 7.36
N ALA A 138 22.06 -9.35 8.47
CA ALA A 138 22.31 -8.33 9.50
C ALA A 138 23.22 -7.18 9.01
N ALA A 139 23.98 -7.38 7.95
CA ALA A 139 24.85 -6.37 7.35
C ALA A 139 24.13 -5.53 6.26
N ILE A 140 22.92 -5.93 5.86
CA ILE A 140 22.17 -5.25 4.79
C ILE A 140 21.58 -3.95 5.33
N GLY A 141 21.89 -2.84 4.65
CA GLY A 141 21.36 -1.51 4.97
C GLY A 141 20.38 -0.99 3.93
N SER A 142 20.58 -1.32 2.66
CA SER A 142 19.82 -0.81 1.53
C SER A 142 19.70 -1.86 0.41
N ALA A 143 19.05 -1.50 -0.68
CA ALA A 143 19.00 -2.32 -1.88
C ALA A 143 18.87 -1.45 -3.14
N ASN A 144 19.35 -1.99 -4.26
CA ASN A 144 18.98 -1.56 -5.59
C ASN A 144 18.01 -2.59 -6.18
N PHE A 145 17.15 -2.15 -7.08
CA PHE A 145 16.25 -3.08 -7.77
C PHE A 145 15.96 -2.62 -9.20
N ARG A 146 15.63 -3.58 -10.04
CA ARG A 146 15.24 -3.39 -11.43
C ARG A 146 13.93 -4.11 -11.68
N MET A 147 12.96 -3.39 -12.26
CA MET A 147 11.66 -3.97 -12.61
C MET A 147 11.81 -4.94 -13.76
N ALA A 148 11.06 -6.02 -13.74
CA ALA A 148 11.00 -6.95 -14.87
C ALA A 148 10.60 -6.22 -16.15
N GLY A 149 11.39 -6.39 -17.21
CA GLY A 149 11.17 -5.74 -18.52
C GLY A 149 11.67 -4.30 -18.61
N SER A 150 12.45 -3.82 -17.64
CA SER A 150 13.08 -2.49 -17.67
C SER A 150 14.58 -2.61 -17.42
N ASP A 151 15.37 -1.80 -18.11
CA ASP A 151 16.84 -1.71 -17.88
C ASP A 151 17.19 -0.71 -16.76
N ARG A 152 16.21 0.05 -16.29
CA ARG A 152 16.42 1.08 -15.26
C ARG A 152 16.62 0.45 -13.89
N VAL A 153 17.76 0.72 -13.27
CA VAL A 153 18.06 0.32 -11.87
C VAL A 153 17.70 1.48 -10.94
N TYR A 154 16.77 1.21 -10.04
CA TYR A 154 16.36 2.12 -8.98
C TYR A 154 17.23 1.87 -7.73
N SER A 155 17.53 2.94 -6.99
CA SER A 155 18.19 2.85 -5.70
C SER A 155 17.22 3.23 -4.59
N LEU A 156 17.09 2.39 -3.57
CA LEU A 156 16.24 2.69 -2.42
C LEU A 156 16.69 3.95 -1.69
N ASP A 157 18.00 4.23 -1.64
CA ASP A 157 18.52 5.44 -0.97
C ASP A 157 17.99 6.71 -1.63
N ASN A 158 17.89 6.73 -2.98
CA ASN A 158 17.34 7.86 -3.73
C ASN A 158 15.81 8.00 -3.62
N MET A 159 15.15 6.95 -3.11
CA MET A 159 13.69 6.88 -2.95
C MET A 159 13.28 6.93 -1.47
N HIS A 160 14.14 7.47 -0.60
CA HIS A 160 13.95 7.48 0.86
C HIS A 160 13.61 6.10 1.42
N GLY A 161 14.25 5.08 0.83
CA GLY A 161 14.04 3.69 1.22
C GLY A 161 14.63 3.38 2.58
N ARG A 162 13.97 2.47 3.30
CA ARG A 162 14.46 1.96 4.57
C ARG A 162 14.17 0.48 4.72
N LEU A 163 15.07 -0.22 5.38
CA LEU A 163 14.84 -1.59 5.80
C LEU A 163 13.74 -1.60 6.87
N LEU A 164 12.66 -2.31 6.64
CA LEU A 164 11.60 -2.51 7.64
C LEU A 164 11.90 -3.72 8.52
N SER A 165 12.20 -4.83 7.89
CA SER A 165 12.44 -6.09 8.59
C SER A 165 13.16 -7.09 7.71
N TYR A 166 13.85 -8.01 8.34
CA TYR A 166 14.24 -9.28 7.73
C TYR A 166 13.75 -10.44 8.61
N GLY A 167 13.32 -11.52 7.95
CA GLY A 167 12.75 -12.67 8.64
C GLY A 167 13.80 -13.34 9.53
N ARG A 168 13.39 -13.72 10.75
CA ARG A 168 14.20 -14.53 11.69
C ARG A 168 13.71 -15.97 11.74
N SER A 169 12.66 -16.28 11.00
CA SER A 169 12.10 -17.61 10.83
C SER A 169 11.65 -17.81 9.41
N VAL A 170 11.62 -19.04 8.98
CA VAL A 170 11.22 -19.46 7.64
C VAL A 170 9.88 -20.15 7.77
N ALA A 171 8.93 -19.85 6.89
CA ALA A 171 7.66 -20.58 6.84
C ALA A 171 7.90 -22.06 6.53
N ALA A 172 7.11 -22.94 7.07
CA ALA A 172 7.23 -24.37 6.81
C ALA A 172 7.17 -24.64 5.30
N GLY A 173 8.19 -25.34 4.77
CA GLY A 173 8.33 -25.63 3.34
C GLY A 173 8.96 -24.54 2.49
N SER A 174 9.34 -23.38 3.06
CA SER A 174 10.06 -22.33 2.34
C SER A 174 11.57 -22.47 2.56
N SER A 175 12.37 -22.21 1.51
CA SER A 175 13.84 -22.12 1.57
C SER A 175 14.34 -20.68 1.52
N PHE A 176 13.44 -19.69 1.70
CA PHE A 176 13.75 -18.29 1.57
C PHE A 176 13.36 -17.50 2.82
N VAL A 177 14.18 -16.53 3.16
CA VAL A 177 13.95 -15.55 4.24
C VAL A 177 13.51 -14.24 3.59
N PRO A 178 12.35 -13.68 3.94
CA PRO A 178 11.92 -12.39 3.39
C PRO A 178 12.68 -11.24 4.01
N VAL A 179 13.14 -10.32 3.17
CA VAL A 179 13.67 -9.00 3.55
C VAL A 179 12.74 -7.93 2.99
N ASN A 180 12.22 -7.08 3.84
CA ASN A 180 11.23 -6.07 3.46
C ASN A 180 11.80 -4.67 3.60
N PHE A 181 11.67 -3.89 2.56
CA PHE A 181 12.01 -2.47 2.51
C PHE A 181 10.74 -1.66 2.24
N GLU A 182 10.67 -0.44 2.76
CA GLU A 182 9.66 0.56 2.39
C GLU A 182 10.36 1.71 1.69
N PHE A 183 9.72 2.28 0.67
CA PHE A 183 10.25 3.41 -0.06
C PHE A 183 9.13 4.29 -0.65
N ASP A 184 9.46 5.54 -0.95
CA ASP A 184 8.54 6.47 -1.60
C ASP A 184 8.45 6.16 -3.10
N ASN A 185 7.24 6.03 -3.62
CA ASN A 185 7.02 5.79 -5.05
C ASN A 185 7.21 7.08 -5.86
N ILE A 186 8.44 7.37 -6.23
CA ILE A 186 8.83 8.57 -7.01
C ILE A 186 8.81 8.29 -8.53
N GLY A 187 8.69 7.02 -8.93
CA GLY A 187 8.86 6.60 -10.33
C GLY A 187 7.64 5.91 -10.95
N ASP A 188 6.43 6.12 -10.42
CA ASP A 188 5.19 5.49 -10.90
C ASP A 188 5.27 3.97 -11.00
N ILE A 189 5.95 3.35 -10.02
CA ILE A 189 6.12 1.91 -9.94
C ILE A 189 4.77 1.28 -9.59
N ILE A 190 4.37 0.28 -10.39
CA ILE A 190 3.12 -0.43 -10.19
C ILE A 190 3.32 -1.52 -9.13
N SER A 191 2.49 -1.48 -8.07
CA SER A 191 2.49 -2.48 -7.01
C SER A 191 2.09 -3.86 -7.56
N GLY A 192 2.81 -4.90 -7.12
CA GLY A 192 2.55 -6.28 -7.54
C GLY A 192 3.39 -6.76 -8.72
N THR A 193 4.32 -5.94 -9.23
CA THR A 193 5.27 -6.35 -10.25
C THR A 193 6.51 -7.03 -9.64
N TYR A 194 7.12 -7.93 -10.42
CA TYR A 194 8.38 -8.57 -10.03
C TYR A 194 9.56 -7.66 -10.29
N ALA A 195 10.56 -7.79 -9.43
CA ALA A 195 11.81 -7.07 -9.54
C ALA A 195 13.01 -7.97 -9.23
N GLU A 196 14.11 -7.72 -9.90
CA GLU A 196 15.42 -8.22 -9.53
C GLU A 196 16.00 -7.28 -8.46
N VAL A 197 16.55 -7.83 -7.38
CA VAL A 197 16.99 -7.05 -6.22
C VAL A 197 18.44 -7.35 -5.89
N TRP A 198 19.24 -6.31 -5.78
CA TRP A 198 20.61 -6.37 -5.26
C TRP A 198 20.60 -5.81 -3.83
N LEU A 199 20.86 -6.67 -2.87
CA LEU A 199 20.96 -6.29 -1.47
C LEU A 199 22.33 -5.67 -1.20
N LEU A 200 22.33 -4.48 -0.60
CA LEU A 200 23.54 -3.72 -0.34
C LEU A 200 23.91 -3.81 1.13
N SER A 201 25.12 -4.32 1.38
CA SER A 201 25.79 -4.23 2.66
C SER A 201 26.60 -2.93 2.76
N LYS A 202 27.37 -2.77 3.83
CA LYS A 202 28.29 -1.64 3.98
C LYS A 202 29.27 -1.58 2.82
N GLU A 203 29.62 -0.37 2.41
CA GLU A 203 30.63 -0.13 1.38
C GLU A 203 31.94 -0.84 1.71
N GLN A 204 32.48 -1.51 0.69
CA GLN A 204 33.81 -2.08 0.77
C GLN A 204 34.80 -1.10 0.12
N ALA A 205 35.82 -0.72 0.86
CA ALA A 205 36.90 0.12 0.34
C ALA A 205 37.90 -0.72 -0.48
N ASN A 206 38.57 -0.09 -1.45
CA ASN A 206 39.67 -0.65 -2.26
C ASN A 206 39.27 -1.80 -3.22
N ILE A 207 38.05 -1.79 -3.72
CA ILE A 207 37.65 -2.68 -4.83
C ILE A 207 37.71 -1.96 -6.18
N ILE A 208 38.11 -2.66 -7.22
CA ILE A 208 38.02 -2.19 -8.60
C ILE A 208 36.62 -2.51 -9.09
N SER A 209 35.86 -1.52 -9.56
CA SER A 209 34.53 -1.73 -10.11
C SER A 209 34.33 -0.96 -11.39
N VAL A 210 33.61 -1.55 -12.34
CA VAL A 210 33.21 -0.93 -13.60
C VAL A 210 31.70 -0.84 -13.72
N PRO A 211 31.15 0.09 -14.54
CA PRO A 211 29.72 0.05 -14.89
C PRO A 211 29.36 -1.31 -15.51
N VAL A 212 28.18 -1.82 -15.21
CA VAL A 212 27.72 -3.10 -15.80
C VAL A 212 27.68 -3.04 -17.32
N GLU A 213 27.38 -1.87 -17.87
CA GLU A 213 27.34 -1.58 -19.32
C GLU A 213 28.71 -1.67 -20.01
N ALA A 214 29.82 -1.56 -19.26
CA ALA A 214 31.18 -1.71 -19.78
C ALA A 214 31.61 -3.16 -19.97
N LEU A 215 30.81 -4.13 -19.52
CA LEU A 215 31.05 -5.55 -19.66
C LEU A 215 30.44 -6.10 -20.94
N THR A 216 31.21 -6.87 -21.66
CA THR A 216 30.74 -7.67 -22.80
C THR A 216 30.90 -9.15 -22.43
N GLU A 217 29.91 -9.96 -22.71
CA GLU A 217 29.96 -11.41 -22.48
C GLU A 217 29.99 -12.15 -23.82
N GLU A 218 30.96 -13.00 -23.99
CA GLU A 218 31.12 -13.86 -25.17
C GLU A 218 31.47 -15.27 -24.74
N GLN A 219 30.72 -16.25 -25.17
CA GLN A 219 30.93 -17.67 -24.86
C GLN A 219 31.10 -17.99 -23.37
N GLY A 220 30.39 -17.21 -22.49
CA GLY A 220 30.45 -17.39 -21.04
C GLY A 220 31.67 -16.71 -20.36
N ALA A 221 32.61 -16.12 -21.12
CA ALA A 221 33.69 -15.28 -20.60
C ALA A 221 33.29 -13.78 -20.64
N LYS A 222 33.75 -13.04 -19.65
CA LYS A 222 33.45 -11.60 -19.54
C LYS A 222 34.66 -10.76 -19.90
N PHE A 223 34.44 -9.73 -20.66
CA PHE A 223 35.47 -8.86 -21.22
C PHE A 223 35.17 -7.39 -20.96
N VAL A 224 36.21 -6.59 -20.88
CA VAL A 224 36.18 -5.13 -20.91
C VAL A 224 37.12 -4.61 -21.98
N TYR A 225 36.86 -3.42 -22.51
CA TYR A 225 37.77 -2.73 -23.40
C TYR A 225 38.57 -1.70 -22.62
N VAL A 226 39.89 -1.88 -22.58
CA VAL A 226 40.81 -0.98 -21.89
C VAL A 226 41.50 -0.10 -22.92
N GLN A 227 41.47 1.20 -22.72
CA GLN A 227 42.12 2.16 -23.57
C GLN A 227 43.63 2.07 -23.36
N ILE A 228 44.39 1.80 -24.43
CA ILE A 228 45.86 1.73 -24.42
C ILE A 228 46.42 3.07 -24.92
N GLU A 229 45.89 3.60 -26.01
CA GLU A 229 46.23 4.87 -26.62
C GLU A 229 44.96 5.67 -26.97
N HIS A 230 45.11 6.88 -27.48
CA HIS A 230 43.99 7.80 -27.71
C HIS A 230 42.81 7.15 -28.47
N ASP A 231 43.11 6.32 -29.48
CA ASP A 231 42.12 5.65 -30.34
C ASP A 231 42.27 4.10 -30.37
N ALA A 232 43.08 3.53 -29.46
CA ALA A 232 43.33 2.09 -29.40
C ALA A 232 42.79 1.47 -28.11
N TYR A 233 41.98 0.43 -28.28
CA TYR A 233 41.38 -0.34 -27.19
C TYR A 233 41.81 -1.80 -27.27
N MET A 234 42.12 -2.38 -26.14
CA MET A 234 42.42 -3.80 -26.01
C MET A 234 41.28 -4.52 -25.28
N LYS A 235 40.73 -5.54 -25.91
CA LYS A 235 39.77 -6.43 -25.27
C LYS A 235 40.53 -7.30 -24.25
N ARG A 236 40.07 -7.26 -23.01
CA ARG A 236 40.72 -7.99 -21.91
C ARG A 236 39.68 -8.79 -21.14
N GLU A 237 39.99 -10.06 -20.93
CA GLU A 237 39.18 -10.94 -20.09
C GLU A 237 39.30 -10.55 -18.62
N VAL A 238 38.14 -10.58 -17.92
CA VAL A 238 38.05 -10.21 -16.50
C VAL A 238 37.22 -11.22 -15.73
N SER A 239 37.60 -11.41 -14.45
CA SER A 239 36.76 -12.14 -13.50
C SER A 239 35.98 -11.16 -12.68
N THR A 240 34.67 -11.35 -12.61
CA THR A 240 33.76 -10.45 -11.91
C THR A 240 33.38 -11.00 -10.53
N GLY A 241 33.17 -10.10 -9.58
CA GLY A 241 32.67 -10.38 -8.24
C GLY A 241 31.25 -9.91 -8.01
N ALA A 242 31.01 -9.26 -6.87
CA ALA A 242 29.71 -8.76 -6.48
C ALA A 242 29.23 -7.62 -7.39
N SER A 243 27.91 -7.51 -7.57
CA SER A 243 27.28 -6.44 -8.32
C SER A 243 26.22 -5.75 -7.48
N ASN A 244 26.04 -4.43 -7.70
CA ASN A 244 24.94 -3.65 -7.14
C ASN A 244 23.88 -3.26 -8.18
N GLY A 245 23.94 -3.91 -9.38
CA GLY A 245 23.06 -3.63 -10.51
C GLY A 245 23.50 -2.46 -11.40
N LYS A 246 24.33 -1.54 -10.89
CA LYS A 246 24.91 -0.40 -11.65
C LYS A 246 26.38 -0.60 -11.92
N ARG A 247 27.10 -1.13 -10.96
CA ARG A 247 28.51 -1.43 -11.05
C ARG A 247 28.75 -2.86 -10.63
N ILE A 248 29.80 -3.44 -11.18
CA ILE A 248 30.24 -4.80 -10.86
C ILE A 248 31.72 -4.79 -10.46
N GLU A 249 32.04 -5.53 -9.44
CA GLU A 249 33.40 -5.73 -8.96
C GLU A 249 34.20 -6.50 -9.99
N ILE A 250 35.45 -6.10 -10.20
CA ILE A 250 36.46 -6.86 -10.97
C ILE A 250 37.48 -7.44 -10.00
N VAL A 251 37.41 -8.74 -9.88
CA VAL A 251 38.33 -9.51 -9.00
C VAL A 251 39.71 -9.64 -9.62
N SER A 252 39.77 -9.82 -10.95
CA SER A 252 41.03 -9.92 -11.69
C SER A 252 40.87 -9.45 -13.12
N GLY A 253 42.03 -9.09 -13.75
CA GLY A 253 42.07 -8.65 -15.15
C GLY A 253 42.22 -7.16 -15.35
N LEU A 254 41.95 -6.31 -14.33
CA LEU A 254 42.13 -4.86 -14.37
C LEU A 254 43.02 -4.36 -13.24
N LYS A 255 43.66 -3.20 -13.48
CA LYS A 255 44.40 -2.44 -12.47
C LYS A 255 43.72 -1.11 -12.19
N ALA A 256 43.88 -0.59 -10.99
CA ALA A 256 43.37 0.71 -10.63
C ALA A 256 43.99 1.82 -11.51
N GLY A 257 43.12 2.69 -12.04
CA GLY A 257 43.53 3.81 -12.90
C GLY A 257 43.59 3.52 -14.40
N GLU A 258 43.38 2.28 -14.85
CA GLU A 258 43.16 1.98 -16.27
C GLU A 258 41.86 2.57 -16.74
N LYS A 259 41.83 3.11 -17.98
CA LYS A 259 40.67 3.74 -18.60
C LYS A 259 40.01 2.82 -19.61
#